data_70f1efbd6ac0331b6278d4c0c645e92c
#
_entry.id   70f1efbd6ac0331b6278d4c0c645e92c
#
_cell.length_a   1.000
_cell.length_b   1.000
_cell.length_c   1.000
_cell.angle_alpha   90.00
_cell.angle_beta   90.00
_cell.angle_gamma   90.00
#
_symmetry.space_group_name_H-M   'P 1'
#
loop_
_entity.id
_entity.type
_entity.pdbx_description
1 polymer ?
#
loop_
_entity_poly.entity_id
_entity_poly.type
_entity_poly.pdbx_seq_one_letter_code
_entity_poly.pdbx_strand_id
1 'polypeptide(L)'
;MQIKNCDDINNGDVGYVTSISGTQTDSVVRIDFGDGRVVDYENSDLDMLDLGYACTVHKSQGSEYKSVIINLQCAHSVMLVRPLIYTAITRAKERVLIVGERRALCTAIRRTDTEQRGTKLAKRIQDFSR
;
A
#
# COMPACT_ATOMS: atom_id res chain seq x y z
N MET A 1 -2.50 -10.40 -2.84
CA MET A 1 -1.72 -9.21 -3.20
C MET A 1 -0.27 -9.61 -3.39
N GLN A 2 0.32 -9.21 -4.49
CA GLN A 2 1.74 -9.42 -4.77
C GLN A 2 2.62 -8.58 -3.84
N ILE A 3 3.71 -9.14 -3.31
CA ILE A 3 4.65 -8.43 -2.42
C ILE A 3 6.08 -8.33 -2.95
N LYS A 4 6.37 -9.00 -4.07
CA LYS A 4 7.61 -8.88 -4.83
C LYS A 4 7.26 -8.67 -6.30
N ASN A 5 8.11 -8.01 -7.08
CA ASN A 5 7.90 -7.92 -8.53
C ASN A 5 8.20 -9.29 -9.17
N CYS A 6 7.34 -9.72 -10.09
CA CYS A 6 7.52 -10.95 -10.85
C CYS A 6 6.92 -10.73 -12.24
N ASP A 7 7.70 -10.88 -13.28
CA ASP A 7 7.31 -10.67 -14.68
C ASP A 7 6.47 -9.37 -14.86
N ASP A 8 5.24 -9.49 -15.34
CA ASP A 8 4.32 -8.38 -15.57
C ASP A 8 3.49 -7.99 -14.33
N ILE A 9 3.75 -8.61 -13.16
CA ILE A 9 3.03 -8.33 -11.91
C ILE A 9 3.92 -7.54 -10.95
N ASN A 10 3.44 -6.39 -10.54
CA ASN A 10 4.17 -5.48 -9.66
C ASN A 10 3.84 -5.72 -8.19
N ASN A 11 4.77 -5.35 -7.32
CA ASN A 11 4.51 -5.28 -5.88
C ASN A 11 3.34 -4.31 -5.60
N GLY A 12 2.31 -4.81 -4.93
CA GLY A 12 1.08 -4.08 -4.63
C GLY A 12 -0.10 -4.43 -5.54
N ASP A 13 0.11 -5.14 -6.65
CA ASP A 13 -0.98 -5.63 -7.49
C ASP A 13 -1.86 -6.60 -6.70
N VAL A 14 -3.17 -6.45 -6.84
CA VAL A 14 -4.18 -7.28 -6.17
C VAL A 14 -4.85 -8.16 -7.21
N GLY A 15 -4.82 -9.47 -6.99
CA GLY A 15 -5.49 -10.45 -7.83
C GLY A 15 -6.45 -11.33 -7.02
N TYR A 16 -7.28 -12.06 -7.72
CA TYR A 16 -8.23 -13.01 -7.16
C TYR A 16 -7.80 -14.44 -7.46
N VAL A 17 -7.79 -15.30 -6.45
CA VAL A 17 -7.57 -16.74 -6.62
C VAL A 17 -8.74 -17.32 -7.41
N THR A 18 -8.46 -17.87 -8.58
CA THR A 18 -9.48 -18.47 -9.46
C THR A 18 -9.54 -19.99 -9.32
N SER A 19 -8.42 -20.65 -9.05
CA SER A 19 -8.38 -22.07 -8.78
C SER A 19 -7.16 -22.46 -7.94
N ILE A 20 -7.30 -23.55 -7.21
CA ILE A 20 -6.21 -24.22 -6.49
C ILE A 20 -6.25 -25.70 -6.93
N SER A 21 -5.13 -26.21 -7.41
CA SER A 21 -4.99 -27.60 -7.87
C SER A 21 -3.74 -28.23 -7.26
N GLY A 22 -3.72 -29.58 -7.19
CA GLY A 22 -2.62 -30.33 -6.61
C GLY A 22 -2.87 -30.82 -5.19
N THR A 23 -1.80 -31.22 -4.51
CA THR A 23 -1.79 -31.75 -3.14
C THR A 23 -1.15 -30.73 -2.19
N GLN A 24 -1.18 -31.00 -0.86
CA GLN A 24 -0.57 -30.09 0.14
C GLN A 24 0.92 -29.80 -0.09
N THR A 25 1.64 -30.71 -0.73
CA THR A 25 3.08 -30.58 -0.99
C THR A 25 3.40 -30.05 -2.38
N ASP A 26 2.43 -30.10 -3.30
CA ASP A 26 2.64 -29.72 -4.70
C ASP A 26 1.36 -29.07 -5.23
N SER A 27 1.06 -27.88 -4.71
CA SER A 27 -0.12 -27.11 -5.08
C SER A 27 0.26 -25.98 -6.05
N VAL A 28 -0.64 -25.76 -7.01
CA VAL A 28 -0.60 -24.60 -7.92
C VAL A 28 -1.80 -23.72 -7.65
N VAL A 29 -1.53 -22.46 -7.37
CA VAL A 29 -2.53 -21.43 -7.12
C VAL A 29 -2.61 -20.52 -8.34
N ARG A 30 -3.74 -20.53 -9.03
CA ARG A 30 -3.98 -19.64 -10.17
C ARG A 30 -4.63 -18.34 -9.72
N ILE A 31 -4.01 -17.23 -10.07
CA ILE A 31 -4.46 -15.87 -9.69
C ILE A 31 -4.69 -15.04 -10.93
N ASP A 32 -5.86 -14.39 -11.00
CA ASP A 32 -6.21 -13.40 -12.02
C ASP A 32 -6.03 -11.99 -11.42
N PHE A 33 -5.11 -11.23 -12.00
CA PHE A 33 -4.83 -9.82 -11.65
C PHE A 33 -5.64 -8.83 -12.49
N GLY A 34 -6.52 -9.31 -13.37
CA GLY A 34 -7.24 -8.47 -14.32
C GLY A 34 -6.46 -8.17 -15.60
N ASP A 35 -7.16 -7.59 -16.57
CA ASP A 35 -6.59 -7.21 -17.87
C ASP A 35 -5.92 -8.37 -18.62
N GLY A 36 -6.40 -9.60 -18.39
CA GLY A 36 -5.84 -10.82 -18.98
C GLY A 36 -4.56 -11.33 -18.33
N ARG A 37 -4.10 -10.75 -17.23
CA ARG A 37 -2.91 -11.17 -16.50
C ARG A 37 -3.27 -12.28 -15.52
N VAL A 38 -3.10 -13.52 -15.95
CA VAL A 38 -3.32 -14.72 -15.13
C VAL A 38 -2.00 -15.41 -14.90
N VAL A 39 -1.67 -15.64 -13.63
CA VAL A 39 -0.40 -16.26 -13.22
C VAL A 39 -0.64 -17.47 -12.34
N ASP A 40 0.13 -18.53 -12.55
CA ASP A 40 0.14 -19.73 -11.74
C ASP A 40 1.34 -19.67 -10.78
N TYR A 41 1.07 -19.83 -9.49
CA TYR A 41 2.09 -19.85 -8.42
C TYR A 41 2.21 -21.26 -7.86
N GLU A 42 3.44 -21.76 -7.84
CA GLU A 42 3.78 -23.00 -7.16
C GLU A 42 3.99 -22.77 -5.66
N ASN A 43 4.07 -23.82 -4.87
CA ASN A 43 4.28 -23.71 -3.42
C ASN A 43 5.53 -22.89 -3.05
N SER A 44 6.60 -22.97 -3.84
CA SER A 44 7.84 -22.21 -3.68
C SER A 44 7.63 -20.70 -3.84
N ASP A 45 6.61 -20.29 -4.58
CA ASP A 45 6.36 -18.90 -4.95
C ASP A 45 5.31 -18.21 -4.07
N LEU A 46 4.64 -18.98 -3.20
CA LEU A 46 3.60 -18.45 -2.31
C LEU A 46 4.13 -17.41 -1.32
N ASP A 47 5.43 -17.39 -1.03
CA ASP A 47 6.10 -16.38 -0.23
C ASP A 47 6.16 -15.00 -0.93
N MET A 48 5.83 -14.93 -2.22
CA MET A 48 5.67 -13.68 -2.98
C MET A 48 4.27 -13.08 -2.86
N LEU A 49 3.37 -13.77 -2.18
CA LEU A 49 1.97 -13.39 -2.03
C LEU A 49 1.62 -13.06 -0.58
N ASP A 50 0.69 -12.14 -0.40
CA ASP A 50 0.09 -11.82 0.89
C ASP A 50 -1.42 -11.67 0.74
N LEU A 51 -2.16 -11.77 1.83
CA LEU A 51 -3.61 -11.59 1.80
C LEU A 51 -3.96 -10.15 1.41
N GLY A 52 -4.82 -10.00 0.39
CA GLY A 52 -5.17 -8.70 -0.19
C GLY A 52 -6.36 -8.00 0.44
N TYR A 53 -6.86 -8.43 1.63
CA TYR A 53 -8.02 -7.82 2.29
C TYR A 53 -7.72 -6.44 2.88
N ALA A 54 -6.46 -6.13 3.13
CA ALA A 54 -6.00 -4.82 3.58
C ALA A 54 -4.56 -4.56 3.09
N CYS A 55 -4.22 -3.30 2.92
CA CYS A 55 -2.85 -2.91 2.57
C CYS A 55 -2.43 -1.66 3.34
N THR A 56 -1.13 -1.40 3.40
CA THR A 56 -0.62 -0.16 3.97
C THR A 56 -0.89 1.01 3.03
N VAL A 57 -0.93 2.23 3.57
CA VAL A 57 -1.09 3.45 2.75
C VAL A 57 0.03 3.57 1.71
N HIS A 58 1.26 3.14 2.04
CA HIS A 58 2.38 3.17 1.09
C HIS A 58 2.17 2.21 -0.08
N LYS A 59 1.68 0.99 0.17
CA LYS A 59 1.37 0.01 -0.90
C LYS A 59 0.19 0.44 -1.77
N SER A 60 -0.70 1.30 -1.27
CA SER A 60 -1.81 1.86 -2.04
C SER A 60 -1.44 3.05 -2.92
N GLN A 61 -0.18 3.52 -2.87
CA GLN A 61 0.28 4.62 -3.72
C GLN A 61 0.22 4.23 -5.20
N GLY A 62 -0.31 5.12 -6.02
CA GLY A 62 -0.57 4.84 -7.45
C GLY A 62 -1.90 4.16 -7.73
N SER A 63 -2.53 3.51 -6.75
CA SER A 63 -3.82 2.86 -6.90
C SER A 63 -4.97 3.77 -6.45
N GLU A 64 -6.15 3.56 -7.03
CA GLU A 64 -7.38 4.26 -6.66
C GLU A 64 -8.51 3.26 -6.43
N TYR A 65 -9.36 3.52 -5.46
CA TYR A 65 -10.45 2.65 -5.05
C TYR A 65 -11.77 3.40 -5.00
N LYS A 66 -12.87 2.75 -5.32
CA LYS A 66 -14.22 3.34 -5.24
C LYS A 66 -14.53 3.81 -3.82
N SER A 67 -14.19 2.98 -2.83
CA SER A 67 -14.38 3.29 -1.40
C SER A 67 -13.15 2.85 -0.61
N VAL A 68 -12.74 3.66 0.36
CA VAL A 68 -11.58 3.38 1.22
C VAL A 68 -12.02 3.40 2.67
N ILE A 69 -11.61 2.37 3.42
CA ILE A 69 -11.77 2.30 4.87
C ILE A 69 -10.40 2.48 5.50
N ILE A 70 -10.25 3.52 6.32
CA ILE A 70 -8.99 3.85 7.00
C ILE A 70 -9.13 3.49 8.47
N ASN A 71 -8.33 2.53 8.95
CA ASN A 71 -8.26 2.18 10.37
C ASN A 71 -7.21 3.05 11.07
N LEU A 72 -7.63 3.84 12.07
CA LEU A 72 -6.77 4.73 12.85
C LEU A 72 -6.80 4.37 14.34
N GLN A 73 -5.65 4.00 14.88
CA GLN A 73 -5.47 3.70 16.29
C GLN A 73 -4.32 4.51 16.87
N CYS A 74 -4.42 4.93 18.14
CA CYS A 74 -3.34 5.65 18.83
C CYS A 74 -2.05 4.83 18.94
N ALA A 75 -2.16 3.49 18.92
CA ALA A 75 -1.02 2.59 18.87
C ALA A 75 -0.09 2.83 17.66
N HIS A 76 -0.63 3.34 16.56
CA HIS A 76 0.13 3.69 15.34
C HIS A 76 0.79 5.07 15.42
N SER A 77 1.15 5.55 16.60
CA SER A 77 1.53 6.94 16.89
C SER A 77 2.59 7.53 15.93
N VAL A 78 3.58 6.73 15.52
CA VAL A 78 4.65 7.18 14.60
C VAL A 78 4.09 7.51 13.21
N MET A 79 3.08 6.75 12.77
CA MET A 79 2.47 6.87 11.44
C MET A 79 1.33 7.90 11.41
N LEU A 80 0.91 8.44 12.56
CA LEU A 80 -0.16 9.43 12.66
C LEU A 80 0.38 10.82 12.27
N VAL A 81 0.56 11.03 10.98
CA VAL A 81 1.03 12.30 10.39
C VAL A 81 0.09 12.74 9.26
N ARG A 82 -0.08 14.06 9.13
CA ARG A 82 -1.01 14.64 8.15
C ARG A 82 -0.78 14.17 6.71
N PRO A 83 0.46 14.11 6.19
CA PRO A 83 0.69 13.66 4.81
C PRO A 83 0.22 12.24 4.56
N LEU A 84 0.38 11.33 5.54
CA LEU A 84 -0.06 9.95 5.38
C LEU A 84 -1.58 9.84 5.32
N ILE A 85 -2.29 10.56 6.21
CA ILE A 85 -3.76 10.59 6.19
C ILE A 85 -4.28 11.21 4.90
N TYR A 86 -3.67 12.28 4.43
CA TYR A 86 -4.01 12.88 3.13
C TYR A 86 -3.84 11.87 1.99
N THR A 87 -2.71 11.16 1.94
CA THR A 87 -2.46 10.13 0.93
C THR A 87 -3.52 9.03 0.98
N ALA A 88 -3.90 8.56 2.17
CA ALA A 88 -4.92 7.54 2.33
C ALA A 88 -6.31 8.01 1.84
N ILE A 89 -6.71 9.24 2.19
CA ILE A 89 -8.00 9.81 1.79
C ILE A 89 -8.06 9.98 0.26
N THR A 90 -6.99 10.45 -0.35
CA THR A 90 -6.93 10.67 -1.80
C THR A 90 -6.91 9.38 -2.63
N ARG A 91 -6.84 8.21 -2.01
CA ARG A 91 -7.02 6.92 -2.71
C ARG A 91 -8.49 6.63 -3.03
N ALA A 92 -9.43 7.31 -2.42
CA ALA A 92 -10.85 7.09 -2.64
C ALA A 92 -11.39 7.97 -3.76
N LYS A 93 -12.14 7.34 -4.70
CA LYS A 93 -12.89 8.05 -5.75
C LYS A 93 -14.22 8.59 -5.28
N GLU A 94 -14.93 7.85 -4.43
CA GLU A 94 -16.30 8.19 -4.05
C GLU A 94 -16.49 8.34 -2.53
N ARG A 95 -15.93 7.40 -1.73
CA ARG A 95 -16.21 7.35 -0.30
C ARG A 95 -15.00 7.04 0.54
N VAL A 96 -14.88 7.75 1.66
CA VAL A 96 -13.92 7.45 2.72
C VAL A 96 -14.67 7.18 4.01
N LEU A 97 -14.35 6.07 4.66
CA LEU A 97 -14.79 5.73 6.01
C LEU A 97 -13.57 5.65 6.92
N ILE A 98 -13.57 6.44 7.99
CA ILE A 98 -12.52 6.38 9.01
C ILE A 98 -13.07 5.63 10.21
N VAL A 99 -12.41 4.55 10.59
CA VAL A 99 -12.76 3.68 11.72
C VAL A 99 -11.63 3.72 12.74
N GLY A 100 -11.96 3.85 14.02
CA GLY A 100 -10.98 3.83 15.09
C GLY A 100 -11.12 4.99 16.07
N GLU A 101 -10.00 5.44 16.63
CA GLU A 101 -9.98 6.40 17.71
C GLU A 101 -9.98 7.85 17.20
N ARG A 102 -10.95 8.67 17.63
CA ARG A 102 -11.00 10.10 17.31
C ARG A 102 -9.71 10.84 17.70
N ARG A 103 -9.07 10.42 18.81
CA ARG A 103 -7.80 11.00 19.26
C ARG A 103 -6.68 10.74 18.25
N ALA A 104 -6.63 9.55 17.63
CA ALA A 104 -5.66 9.23 16.59
C ALA A 104 -5.81 10.15 15.38
N LEU A 105 -7.05 10.39 14.93
CA LEU A 105 -7.34 11.32 13.83
C LEU A 105 -6.89 12.74 14.17
N CYS A 106 -7.25 13.24 15.36
CA CYS A 106 -6.84 14.59 15.81
C CYS A 106 -5.31 14.72 15.86
N THR A 107 -4.61 13.70 16.34
CA THR A 107 -3.15 13.67 16.38
C THR A 107 -2.58 13.72 14.97
N ALA A 108 -3.07 12.87 14.07
CA ALA A 108 -2.61 12.81 12.69
C ALA A 108 -2.79 14.14 11.94
N ILE A 109 -3.92 14.83 12.13
CA ILE A 109 -4.20 16.14 11.49
C ILE A 109 -3.25 17.22 12.00
N ARG A 110 -2.91 17.20 13.29
CA ARG A 110 -2.04 18.22 13.90
C ARG A 110 -0.55 18.04 13.59
N ARG A 111 -0.11 16.79 13.40
CA ARG A 111 1.30 16.49 13.12
C ARG A 111 1.62 16.70 11.64
N THR A 112 2.43 17.73 11.40
CA THR A 112 2.96 18.07 10.07
C THR A 112 4.39 17.59 9.89
N ASP A 113 4.97 16.98 10.91
CA ASP A 113 6.37 16.56 10.94
C ASP A 113 6.60 15.49 9.86
N THR A 114 6.95 15.96 8.69
CA THR A 114 7.67 15.16 7.73
C THR A 114 9.14 15.20 8.14
N GLU A 115 9.81 14.06 8.17
CA GLU A 115 11.27 14.04 8.24
C GLU A 115 11.81 15.10 7.31
N GLN A 116 12.47 16.12 7.85
CA GLN A 116 13.15 17.12 7.04
C GLN A 116 14.15 16.34 6.18
N ARG A 117 13.82 16.18 4.90
CA ARG A 117 14.76 15.60 3.96
C ARG A 117 16.01 16.46 4.02
N GLY A 118 17.09 15.95 4.61
CA GLY A 118 18.38 16.63 4.73
C GLY A 118 19.06 16.79 3.37
N THR A 119 18.29 17.28 2.37
CA THR A 119 18.83 17.53 1.04
C THR A 119 19.66 18.81 1.09
N LYS A 120 20.91 18.72 0.67
CA LYS A 120 21.78 19.90 0.49
C LYS A 120 21.41 20.71 -0.78
N LEU A 121 20.19 20.52 -1.34
CA LEU A 121 19.79 21.13 -2.61
C LEU A 121 19.83 22.65 -2.54
N ALA A 122 19.24 23.24 -1.50
CA ALA A 122 19.23 24.71 -1.32
C ALA A 122 20.66 25.28 -1.27
N LYS A 123 21.56 24.61 -0.54
CA LYS A 123 22.99 25.00 -0.49
C LYS A 123 23.67 24.87 -1.85
N ARG A 124 23.44 23.77 -2.57
CA ARG A 124 23.99 23.56 -3.92
C ARG A 124 23.50 24.63 -4.90
N ILE A 125 22.21 24.99 -4.87
CA ILE A 125 21.67 26.06 -5.72
C ILE A 125 22.37 27.39 -5.42
N GLN A 126 22.59 27.74 -4.15
CA GLN A 126 23.32 28.95 -3.76
C GLN A 126 24.78 28.95 -4.24
N ASP A 127 25.46 27.81 -4.17
CA ASP A 127 26.83 27.64 -4.61
C ASP A 127 26.97 27.76 -6.14
N PHE A 128 25.94 27.38 -6.91
CA PHE A 128 25.90 27.55 -8.38
C PHE A 128 25.50 28.95 -8.85
N SER A 129 24.91 29.77 -7.99
CA SER A 129 24.47 31.14 -8.31
C SER A 129 25.53 32.22 -8.03
N ARG A 130 26.74 31.81 -7.70
CA ARG A 130 27.94 32.64 -7.55
C ARG A 130 28.94 32.42 -8.70
#